data_f8592de4f8b218198cd5d8c5e623152d
#
_entry.id   f8592de4f8b218198cd5d8c5e623152d
#
_cell.length_a   1.000
_cell.length_b   1.000
_cell.length_c   1.000
_cell.angle_alpha   90.00
_cell.angle_beta   90.00
_cell.angle_gamma   90.00
#
_symmetry.space_group_name_H-M   'P 1'
#
loop_
_entity.id
_entity.type
_entity.pdbx_description
1 polymer ?
#
loop_
_entity_poly.entity_id
_entity_poly.type
_entity_poly.pdbx_seq_one_letter_code
_entity_poly.pdbx_strand_id
1 'polypeptide(L)'
;MKKLLPILFLTLTTTAFAQNSTDKTVATTTAAAGTVVHKDARIDALIKKKAAINKSTKKSLSRTMRGYRLMVLNTNSREEAIAAKTKLYNYYPDIKSYLQYQSPYFKLKAGNFQTRDEAEKYRKAMASMFPKGVFIIGDIIEVKGEKETEEESD
;
A
#
# COMPACT_ATOMS: atom_id res chain seq x y z
N MET A 1 -33.69 -49.77 32.51
CA MET A 1 -32.33 -50.36 32.54
C MET A 1 -31.33 -49.19 32.48
N LYS A 2 -30.75 -48.91 33.61
CA LYS A 2 -29.82 -47.79 33.85
C LYS A 2 -28.45 -48.19 33.33
N LYS A 3 -27.84 -47.46 32.39
CA LYS A 3 -26.43 -47.59 32.02
C LYS A 3 -25.70 -46.36 32.45
N LEU A 4 -24.91 -46.50 33.50
CA LEU A 4 -23.96 -45.54 34.05
C LEU A 4 -22.81 -45.33 33.08
N LEU A 5 -22.60 -44.05 32.74
CA LEU A 5 -21.46 -43.60 31.94
C LEU A 5 -20.32 -43.22 32.89
N PRO A 6 -19.11 -43.79 32.77
CA PRO A 6 -17.98 -43.37 33.58
C PRO A 6 -17.42 -42.04 33.10
N ILE A 7 -17.31 -41.11 34.01
CA ILE A 7 -16.66 -39.81 33.83
C ILE A 7 -15.16 -40.03 33.72
N LEU A 8 -14.59 -39.83 32.56
CA LEU A 8 -13.15 -39.81 32.32
C LEU A 8 -12.59 -38.44 32.72
N PHE A 9 -11.89 -38.42 33.82
CA PHE A 9 -11.20 -37.28 34.39
C PHE A 9 -9.96 -36.99 33.53
N LEU A 10 -10.04 -36.02 32.60
CA LEU A 10 -8.92 -35.57 31.79
C LEU A 10 -8.18 -34.46 32.54
N THR A 11 -7.05 -34.80 33.18
CA THR A 11 -6.17 -33.83 33.82
C THR A 11 -5.44 -33.00 32.80
N LEU A 12 -5.81 -31.72 32.71
CA LEU A 12 -5.18 -30.73 31.87
C LEU A 12 -3.88 -30.24 32.54
N THR A 13 -2.74 -30.72 32.07
CA THR A 13 -1.42 -30.22 32.49
C THR A 13 -1.13 -28.93 31.75
N THR A 14 -1.24 -27.81 32.46
CA THR A 14 -0.81 -26.49 31.94
C THR A 14 0.71 -26.40 32.01
N THR A 15 1.38 -26.51 30.86
CA THR A 15 2.80 -26.14 30.73
C THR A 15 2.89 -24.60 30.64
N ALA A 16 3.34 -23.98 31.71
CA ALA A 16 3.70 -22.59 31.76
C ALA A 16 4.98 -22.36 30.93
N PHE A 17 4.85 -21.77 29.74
CA PHE A 17 5.99 -21.23 29.02
C PHE A 17 6.40 -19.90 29.68
N ALA A 18 7.45 -19.97 30.49
CA ALA A 18 8.13 -18.77 30.98
C ALA A 18 8.83 -18.10 29.77
N GLN A 19 8.25 -17.03 29.24
CA GLN A 19 8.94 -16.13 28.33
C GLN A 19 9.94 -15.31 29.15
N ASN A 20 11.20 -15.69 29.04
CA ASN A 20 12.31 -14.92 29.59
C ASN A 20 12.52 -13.65 28.74
N SER A 21 11.81 -12.59 29.09
CA SER A 21 12.10 -11.26 28.57
C SER A 21 13.42 -10.80 29.13
N THR A 22 14.49 -11.00 28.38
CA THR A 22 15.78 -10.42 28.70
C THR A 22 15.69 -8.91 28.42
N ASP A 23 15.21 -8.20 29.40
CA ASP A 23 15.25 -6.75 29.45
C ASP A 23 16.73 -6.37 29.60
N LYS A 24 17.35 -6.09 28.46
CA LYS A 24 18.73 -5.63 28.41
C LYS A 24 18.76 -4.16 28.80
N THR A 25 18.60 -3.90 30.09
CA THR A 25 18.91 -2.62 30.69
C THR A 25 20.37 -2.31 30.37
N VAL A 26 20.58 -1.43 29.42
CA VAL A 26 21.90 -0.87 29.17
C VAL A 26 22.24 0.04 30.34
N ALA A 27 22.90 -0.52 31.33
CA ALA A 27 23.53 0.27 32.37
C ALA A 27 24.54 1.19 31.69
N THR A 28 24.29 2.48 31.75
CA THR A 28 25.25 3.54 31.40
C THR A 28 26.41 3.49 32.43
N THR A 29 27.39 2.65 32.19
CA THR A 29 28.63 2.69 32.90
C THR A 29 29.51 3.73 32.21
N THR A 30 29.58 4.91 32.80
CA THR A 30 30.59 5.92 32.49
C THR A 30 31.96 5.34 32.86
N ALA A 31 32.60 4.67 31.92
CA ALA A 31 34.02 4.37 31.99
C ALA A 31 34.70 5.12 30.86
N ALA A 32 35.43 6.16 31.22
CA ALA A 32 36.30 6.89 30.34
C ALA A 32 37.48 5.99 29.89
N ALA A 33 37.21 5.18 28.87
CA ALA A 33 38.25 4.58 28.05
C ALA A 33 38.01 5.12 26.64
N GLY A 34 38.84 6.05 26.22
CA GLY A 34 38.78 6.69 24.90
C GLY A 34 38.93 5.65 23.79
N THR A 35 37.83 5.09 23.34
CA THR A 35 37.81 4.29 22.13
C THR A 35 37.97 5.24 20.95
N VAL A 36 39.19 5.34 20.43
CA VAL A 36 39.47 6.09 19.21
C VAL A 36 38.87 5.30 18.06
N VAL A 37 37.67 5.70 17.66
CA VAL A 37 37.00 5.13 16.46
C VAL A 37 37.64 5.78 15.25
N HIS A 38 38.59 5.08 14.61
CA HIS A 38 39.07 5.47 13.29
C HIS A 38 37.98 5.28 12.26
N LYS A 39 37.21 6.34 12.03
CA LYS A 39 36.26 6.36 10.92
C LYS A 39 37.00 6.54 9.61
N ASP A 40 36.91 5.55 8.73
CA ASP A 40 37.39 5.67 7.36
C ASP A 40 36.52 6.75 6.64
N ALA A 41 37.20 7.72 5.99
CA ALA A 41 36.53 8.77 5.21
C ALA A 41 35.57 8.20 4.13
N ARG A 42 35.82 7.00 3.68
CA ARG A 42 34.94 6.28 2.73
C ARG A 42 33.59 5.94 3.32
N ILE A 43 33.53 5.66 4.63
CA ILE A 43 32.27 5.37 5.33
C ILE A 43 31.38 6.60 5.36
N ASP A 44 31.95 7.77 5.65
CA ASP A 44 31.19 9.03 5.65
C ASP A 44 30.68 9.40 4.26
N ALA A 45 31.45 9.14 3.22
CA ALA A 45 31.03 9.31 1.83
C ALA A 45 29.87 8.37 1.46
N LEU A 46 29.93 7.11 1.90
CA LEU A 46 28.86 6.12 1.68
C LEU A 46 27.59 6.48 2.44
N ILE A 47 27.69 6.96 3.68
CA ILE A 47 26.55 7.41 4.48
C ILE A 47 25.86 8.60 3.81
N LYS A 48 26.64 9.61 3.36
CA LYS A 48 26.11 10.76 2.61
C LYS A 48 25.42 10.31 1.30
N LYS A 49 26.04 9.43 0.54
CA LYS A 49 25.45 8.89 -0.69
C LYS A 49 24.16 8.11 -0.42
N LYS A 50 24.14 7.28 0.62
CA LYS A 50 22.94 6.53 1.01
C LYS A 50 21.83 7.47 1.50
N ALA A 51 22.17 8.53 2.26
CA ALA A 51 21.20 9.53 2.68
C ALA A 51 20.60 10.29 1.49
N ALA A 52 21.42 10.67 0.51
CA ALA A 52 20.96 11.32 -0.72
C ALA A 52 20.03 10.40 -1.55
N ILE A 53 20.41 9.12 -1.71
CA ILE A 53 19.57 8.13 -2.40
C ILE A 53 18.26 7.94 -1.66
N ASN A 54 18.27 7.81 -0.34
CA ASN A 54 17.05 7.66 0.46
C ASN A 54 16.14 8.90 0.37
N LYS A 55 16.73 10.11 0.33
CA LYS A 55 15.97 11.37 0.15
C LYS A 55 15.31 11.42 -1.23
N SER A 56 16.04 11.06 -2.30
CA SER A 56 15.48 10.99 -3.65
C SER A 56 14.41 9.91 -3.79
N THR A 57 14.61 8.75 -3.20
CA THR A 57 13.62 7.66 -3.20
C THR A 57 12.35 8.03 -2.44
N LYS A 58 12.47 8.68 -1.27
CA LYS A 58 11.30 9.18 -0.53
C LYS A 58 10.52 10.24 -1.31
N LYS A 59 11.21 11.09 -2.10
CA LYS A 59 10.57 12.10 -2.96
C LYS A 59 9.80 11.46 -4.13
N SER A 60 10.23 10.27 -4.58
CA SER A 60 9.61 9.51 -5.67
C SER A 60 8.51 8.53 -5.23
N LEU A 61 8.38 8.24 -3.94
CA LEU A 61 7.34 7.35 -3.44
C LEU A 61 5.98 8.00 -3.59
N SER A 62 5.13 7.40 -4.42
CA SER A 62 3.72 7.77 -4.49
C SER A 62 3.10 7.60 -3.11
N ARG A 63 2.51 8.68 -2.58
CA ARG A 63 1.76 8.63 -1.32
C ARG A 63 0.40 8.01 -1.60
N THR A 64 -0.05 7.14 -0.73
CA THR A 64 -1.40 6.59 -0.79
C THR A 64 -2.31 7.37 0.14
N MET A 65 -3.52 7.70 -0.32
CA MET A 65 -4.54 8.37 0.47
C MET A 65 -5.94 7.84 0.12
N ARG A 66 -6.91 8.17 0.93
CA ARG A 66 -8.31 7.90 0.59
C ARG A 66 -8.75 8.85 -0.51
N GLY A 67 -9.38 8.31 -1.54
CA GLY A 67 -9.90 9.06 -2.67
C GLY A 67 -10.96 8.27 -3.42
N TYR A 68 -11.09 8.56 -4.71
CA TYR A 68 -12.14 7.99 -5.55
C TYR A 68 -11.53 7.35 -6.79
N ARG A 69 -12.14 6.25 -7.21
CA ARG A 69 -11.89 5.61 -8.51
C ARG A 69 -13.19 5.37 -9.24
N LEU A 70 -13.11 5.24 -10.54
CA LEU A 70 -14.25 4.83 -11.36
C LEU A 70 -14.24 3.31 -11.54
N MET A 71 -15.31 2.64 -11.13
CA MET A 71 -15.59 1.26 -11.52
C MET A 71 -16.17 1.28 -12.94
N VAL A 72 -15.38 0.87 -13.91
CA VAL A 72 -15.73 0.91 -15.34
C VAL A 72 -16.40 -0.36 -15.78
N LEU A 73 -15.97 -1.51 -15.25
CA LEU A 73 -16.50 -2.81 -15.59
C LEU A 73 -16.38 -3.78 -14.41
N ASN A 74 -17.42 -4.62 -14.28
CA ASN A 74 -17.42 -5.79 -13.41
C ASN A 74 -17.98 -6.96 -14.21
N THR A 75 -17.17 -7.98 -14.50
CA THR A 75 -17.52 -9.10 -15.36
C THR A 75 -16.81 -10.37 -14.92
N ASN A 76 -17.36 -11.53 -15.24
CA ASN A 76 -16.72 -12.83 -15.06
C ASN A 76 -15.85 -13.24 -16.26
N SER A 77 -15.95 -12.54 -17.39
CA SER A 77 -15.16 -12.78 -18.59
C SER A 77 -13.83 -12.02 -18.55
N ARG A 78 -12.73 -12.75 -18.62
CA ARG A 78 -11.38 -12.16 -18.71
C ARG A 78 -11.19 -11.38 -20.02
N GLU A 79 -11.72 -11.91 -21.12
CA GLU A 79 -11.59 -11.30 -22.44
C GLU A 79 -12.29 -9.95 -22.48
N GLU A 80 -13.52 -9.87 -21.97
CA GLU A 80 -14.27 -8.63 -21.86
C GLU A 80 -13.52 -7.58 -21.00
N ALA A 81 -12.91 -8.03 -19.92
CA ALA A 81 -12.15 -7.16 -19.03
C ALA A 81 -10.89 -6.60 -19.70
N ILE A 82 -10.19 -7.42 -20.49
CA ILE A 82 -9.00 -6.98 -21.25
C ILE A 82 -9.41 -6.02 -22.36
N ALA A 83 -10.47 -6.34 -23.12
CA ALA A 83 -10.99 -5.48 -24.17
C ALA A 83 -11.40 -4.09 -23.63
N ALA A 84 -12.09 -4.07 -22.50
CA ALA A 84 -12.46 -2.84 -21.81
C ALA A 84 -11.24 -2.02 -21.35
N LYS A 85 -10.21 -2.69 -20.84
CA LYS A 85 -8.95 -2.04 -20.45
C LYS A 85 -8.24 -1.42 -21.65
N THR A 86 -8.15 -2.15 -22.76
CA THR A 86 -7.56 -1.63 -24.02
C THR A 86 -8.36 -0.43 -24.56
N LYS A 87 -9.68 -0.54 -24.55
CA LYS A 87 -10.56 0.57 -24.96
C LYS A 87 -10.33 1.80 -24.08
N LEU A 88 -10.26 1.62 -22.77
CA LEU A 88 -9.99 2.71 -21.84
C LEU A 88 -8.64 3.38 -22.11
N TYR A 89 -7.59 2.58 -22.32
CA TYR A 89 -6.25 3.09 -22.62
C TYR A 89 -6.19 3.89 -23.92
N ASN A 90 -6.91 3.46 -24.95
CA ASN A 90 -6.92 4.16 -26.25
C ASN A 90 -7.59 5.53 -26.19
N TYR A 91 -8.64 5.68 -25.39
CA TYR A 91 -9.38 6.95 -25.28
C TYR A 91 -8.89 7.84 -24.14
N TYR A 92 -8.32 7.26 -23.09
CA TYR A 92 -7.84 7.99 -21.90
C TYR A 92 -6.46 7.46 -21.46
N PRO A 93 -5.40 7.71 -22.24
CA PRO A 93 -4.05 7.23 -21.93
C PRO A 93 -3.50 7.79 -20.62
N ASP A 94 -3.91 9.02 -20.24
CA ASP A 94 -3.47 9.68 -19.01
C ASP A 94 -4.08 9.09 -17.75
N ILE A 95 -5.17 8.31 -17.89
CA ILE A 95 -5.88 7.73 -16.77
C ILE A 95 -5.34 6.32 -16.47
N LYS A 96 -4.74 6.17 -15.30
CA LYS A 96 -4.24 4.88 -14.86
C LYS A 96 -5.39 3.89 -14.66
N SER A 97 -5.29 2.71 -15.28
CA SER A 97 -6.29 1.65 -15.18
C SER A 97 -5.78 0.49 -14.34
N TYR A 98 -6.66 -0.07 -13.51
CA TYR A 98 -6.38 -1.18 -12.59
C TYR A 98 -7.34 -2.32 -12.87
N LEU A 99 -6.83 -3.41 -13.45
CA LEU A 99 -7.60 -4.64 -13.61
C LEU A 99 -7.29 -5.56 -12.44
N GLN A 100 -8.30 -5.87 -11.64
CA GLN A 100 -8.21 -6.73 -10.47
C GLN A 100 -9.11 -7.94 -10.62
N TYR A 101 -8.58 -9.14 -10.39
CA TYR A 101 -9.39 -10.35 -10.27
C TYR A 101 -9.80 -10.55 -8.81
N GLN A 102 -11.08 -10.63 -8.58
CA GLN A 102 -11.66 -10.95 -7.29
C GLN A 102 -12.72 -12.01 -7.53
N SER A 103 -12.34 -13.28 -7.32
CA SER A 103 -13.16 -14.44 -7.69
C SER A 103 -14.64 -14.26 -7.35
N PRO A 104 -15.55 -14.55 -8.29
CA PRO A 104 -15.32 -14.97 -9.66
C PRO A 104 -15.22 -13.82 -10.68
N TYR A 105 -15.11 -12.57 -10.25
CA TYR A 105 -15.23 -11.38 -11.10
C TYR A 105 -13.90 -10.69 -11.38
N PHE A 106 -13.80 -10.16 -12.60
CA PHE A 106 -12.79 -9.19 -13.00
C PHE A 106 -13.36 -7.77 -12.83
N LYS A 107 -12.69 -6.94 -12.05
CA LYS A 107 -13.06 -5.56 -11.79
C LYS A 107 -12.06 -4.63 -12.46
N LEU A 108 -12.54 -3.78 -13.38
CA LEU A 108 -11.73 -2.74 -13.99
C LEU A 108 -12.04 -1.41 -13.31
N LYS A 109 -11.03 -0.87 -12.67
CA LYS A 109 -11.08 0.45 -12.01
C LYS A 109 -10.21 1.44 -12.80
N ALA A 110 -10.60 2.70 -12.83
CA ALA A 110 -9.89 3.78 -13.53
C ALA A 110 -9.73 5.02 -12.67
N GLY A 111 -8.59 5.67 -12.82
CA GLY A 111 -8.24 6.96 -12.22
C GLY A 111 -7.82 6.87 -10.75
N ASN A 112 -7.22 7.97 -10.31
CA ASN A 112 -6.86 8.25 -8.94
C ASN A 112 -7.34 9.68 -8.64
N PHE A 113 -8.60 9.84 -8.28
CA PHE A 113 -9.23 11.14 -8.07
C PHE A 113 -9.23 11.49 -6.57
N GLN A 114 -8.78 12.68 -6.24
CA GLN A 114 -8.77 13.12 -4.84
C GLN A 114 -10.16 13.58 -4.41
N THR A 115 -10.93 14.17 -5.33
CA THR A 115 -12.28 14.68 -5.07
C THR A 115 -13.33 13.90 -5.84
N ARG A 116 -14.56 13.88 -5.31
CA ARG A 116 -15.69 13.25 -5.96
C ARG A 116 -16.12 14.00 -7.22
N ASP A 117 -16.00 15.32 -7.23
CA ASP A 117 -16.38 16.15 -8.34
C ASP A 117 -15.49 15.92 -9.57
N GLU A 118 -14.20 15.71 -9.34
CA GLU A 118 -13.26 15.31 -10.39
C GLU A 118 -13.67 13.95 -10.99
N ALA A 119 -13.91 12.95 -10.13
CA ALA A 119 -14.37 11.63 -10.56
C ALA A 119 -15.70 11.72 -11.36
N GLU A 120 -16.61 12.61 -10.97
CA GLU A 120 -17.91 12.79 -11.63
C GLU A 120 -17.77 13.32 -13.06
N LYS A 121 -16.84 14.26 -13.30
CA LYS A 121 -16.54 14.76 -14.65
C LYS A 121 -16.11 13.62 -15.57
N TYR A 122 -15.17 12.79 -15.12
CA TYR A 122 -14.70 11.65 -15.91
C TYR A 122 -15.75 10.54 -16.02
N ARG A 123 -16.56 10.33 -14.99
CA ARG A 123 -17.69 9.39 -15.05
C ARG A 123 -18.65 9.73 -16.19
N LYS A 124 -19.04 11.01 -16.29
CA LYS A 124 -19.93 11.49 -17.37
C LYS A 124 -19.32 11.27 -18.74
N ALA A 125 -18.04 11.59 -18.89
CA ALA A 125 -17.31 11.43 -20.16
C ALA A 125 -17.19 9.95 -20.58
N MET A 126 -16.98 9.04 -19.63
CA MET A 126 -16.83 7.62 -19.91
C MET A 126 -18.16 6.86 -20.03
N ALA A 127 -19.26 7.41 -19.54
CA ALA A 127 -20.57 6.74 -19.52
C ALA A 127 -21.06 6.35 -20.91
N SER A 128 -20.76 7.17 -21.92
CA SER A 128 -21.13 6.89 -23.33
C SER A 128 -20.41 5.67 -23.91
N MET A 129 -19.21 5.37 -23.42
CA MET A 129 -18.38 4.29 -23.95
C MET A 129 -18.59 2.95 -23.27
N PHE A 130 -19.10 2.96 -22.03
CA PHE A 130 -19.31 1.76 -21.22
C PHE A 130 -20.79 1.59 -20.87
N PRO A 131 -21.56 0.82 -21.69
CA PRO A 131 -23.01 0.72 -21.56
C PRO A 131 -23.48 0.05 -20.25
N LYS A 132 -22.61 -0.74 -19.60
CA LYS A 132 -22.90 -1.35 -18.28
C LYS A 132 -22.86 -0.32 -17.12
N GLY A 133 -22.53 0.94 -17.44
CA GLY A 133 -22.45 2.02 -16.48
C GLY A 133 -21.07 2.18 -15.84
N VAL A 134 -20.75 3.41 -15.46
CA VAL A 134 -19.52 3.79 -14.74
C VAL A 134 -19.93 4.32 -13.37
N PHE A 135 -19.37 3.77 -12.31
CA PHE A 135 -19.72 4.11 -10.93
C PHE A 135 -18.51 4.68 -10.19
N ILE A 136 -18.75 5.67 -9.34
CA ILE A 136 -17.72 6.22 -8.45
C ILE A 136 -17.66 5.36 -7.20
N ILE A 137 -16.47 4.90 -6.87
CA ILE A 137 -16.20 4.11 -5.65
C ILE A 137 -15.12 4.80 -4.81
N GLY A 138 -15.26 4.74 -3.48
CA GLY A 138 -14.19 5.11 -2.57
C GLY A 138 -13.10 4.02 -2.57
N ASP A 139 -11.84 4.42 -2.73
CA ASP A 139 -10.70 3.50 -2.77
C ASP A 139 -9.44 4.19 -2.23
N ILE A 140 -8.40 3.41 -1.99
CA ILE A 140 -7.07 3.95 -1.69
C ILE A 140 -6.39 4.28 -3.02
N ILE A 141 -6.09 5.54 -3.22
CA ILE A 141 -5.47 6.06 -4.44
C ILE A 141 -3.98 6.34 -4.25
N GLU A 142 -3.24 6.30 -5.35
CA GLU A 142 -1.85 6.72 -5.42
C GLU A 142 -1.79 8.17 -5.91
N VAL A 143 -1.22 9.05 -5.09
CA VAL A 143 -1.00 10.45 -5.44
C VAL A 143 0.48 10.65 -5.72
N LYS A 144 0.82 11.21 -6.89
CA LYS A 144 2.18 11.65 -7.15
C LYS A 144 2.50 12.77 -6.17
N GLY A 145 3.59 12.65 -5.41
CA GLY A 145 4.08 13.78 -4.62
C GLY A 145 4.32 14.97 -5.56
N GLU A 146 3.70 16.10 -5.24
CA GLU A 146 4.02 17.35 -5.90
C GLU A 146 5.53 17.58 -5.75
N LYS A 147 6.19 17.89 -6.85
CA LYS A 147 7.51 18.47 -6.79
C LYS A 147 7.32 19.82 -6.09
N GLU A 148 7.72 19.90 -4.80
CA GLU A 148 7.96 21.20 -4.21
C GLU A 148 8.96 21.89 -5.14
N THR A 149 8.51 22.87 -5.87
CA THR A 149 9.34 23.88 -6.51
C THR A 149 10.06 24.53 -5.34
N GLU A 150 11.33 24.20 -5.15
CA GLU A 150 12.21 24.97 -4.29
C GLU A 150 12.24 26.35 -4.97
N GLU A 151 11.47 27.30 -4.40
CA GLU A 151 11.69 28.70 -4.65
C GLU A 151 13.10 28.99 -4.11
N GLU A 152 14.04 29.10 -5.03
CA GLU A 152 15.33 29.72 -4.79
C GLU A 152 15.03 31.16 -4.35
N SER A 153 15.04 31.36 -3.02
CA SER A 153 15.11 32.70 -2.47
C SER A 153 16.59 33.10 -2.50
N ASP A 154 16.90 33.97 -3.48
CA ASP A 154 18.09 34.82 -3.47
C ASP A 154 18.18 35.68 -2.21
#